data_88e55289ee1bb57ce288b17728fa2237
#
_entry.id   88e55289ee1bb57ce288b17728fa2237
#
_cell.length_a   1.000
_cell.length_b   1.000
_cell.length_c   1.000
_cell.angle_alpha   90.00
_cell.angle_beta   90.00
_cell.angle_gamma   90.00
#
_symmetry.space_group_name_H-M   'P 1'
#
loop_
_entity.id
_entity.type
_entity.pdbx_description
1 polymer ?
#
loop_
_entity_poly.entity_id
_entity_poly.type
_entity_poly.pdbx_seq_one_letter_code
_entity_poly.pdbx_strand_id
1 'polypeptide(L)'
;MTQHFCLPSDISPEQFLSEYWQKKPLLIKQGLPQLVGMFEPDDIIGLAQDEDATARLISENNQQWSLKTSPLTAKDFQKLPKHWTVLVQNMEQWSPALGNLWHAFDFIAQWQRDDIMVSYAPSGGSVGKHYDNYDVFLAQGYGKRHWQLGKYCDQTTQFEAGQPIRLMNEMGELIFDEVLEP
;
A
#
# COMPACT_ATOMS: atom_id res chain seq x y z
N MET A 1 20.98 -22.12 -2.93
CA MET A 1 19.63 -21.83 -2.44
C MET A 1 18.84 -21.33 -3.62
N THR A 2 17.69 -21.91 -3.92
CA THR A 2 16.82 -21.44 -5.00
C THR A 2 16.23 -20.10 -4.54
N GLN A 3 16.46 -19.03 -5.31
CA GLN A 3 15.89 -17.71 -5.04
C GLN A 3 14.38 -17.81 -5.17
N HIS A 4 13.64 -17.41 -4.16
CA HIS A 4 12.18 -17.46 -4.13
C HIS A 4 11.63 -16.06 -4.40
N PHE A 5 11.13 -15.84 -5.60
CA PHE A 5 10.44 -14.62 -5.96
C PHE A 5 9.00 -14.61 -5.45
N CYS A 6 8.41 -13.42 -5.32
CA CYS A 6 6.99 -13.27 -4.96
C CYS A 6 6.03 -13.71 -6.08
N LEU A 7 6.55 -14.11 -7.23
CA LEU A 7 5.76 -14.50 -8.40
C LEU A 7 5.13 -15.90 -8.26
N PRO A 8 4.00 -16.18 -8.92
CA PRO A 8 3.46 -17.52 -9.03
C PRO A 8 4.47 -18.47 -9.67
N SER A 9 4.45 -19.75 -9.30
CA SER A 9 5.43 -20.74 -9.76
C SER A 9 5.41 -21.02 -11.28
N ASP A 10 4.32 -20.67 -11.94
CA ASP A 10 4.10 -20.81 -13.38
C ASP A 10 4.42 -19.54 -14.18
N ILE A 11 4.84 -18.47 -13.52
CA ILE A 11 5.23 -17.20 -14.17
C ILE A 11 6.70 -16.92 -13.86
N SER A 12 7.55 -16.94 -14.90
CA SER A 12 8.94 -16.56 -14.75
C SER A 12 9.11 -15.03 -14.61
N PRO A 13 10.24 -14.56 -14.02
CA PRO A 13 10.57 -13.13 -14.01
C PRO A 13 10.51 -12.47 -15.39
N GLU A 14 11.04 -13.14 -16.42
CA GLU A 14 11.05 -12.62 -17.80
C GLU A 14 9.63 -12.51 -18.34
N GLN A 15 8.79 -13.51 -18.07
CA GLN A 15 7.38 -13.48 -18.48
C GLN A 15 6.63 -12.37 -17.74
N PHE A 16 6.83 -12.21 -16.44
CA PHE A 16 6.23 -11.11 -15.69
C PHE A 16 6.61 -9.75 -16.26
N LEU A 17 7.90 -9.51 -16.50
CA LEU A 17 8.38 -8.24 -17.04
C LEU A 17 7.86 -7.98 -18.48
N SER A 18 7.71 -9.02 -19.29
CA SER A 18 7.25 -8.86 -20.66
C SER A 18 5.74 -8.76 -20.82
N GLU A 19 4.94 -9.40 -19.95
CA GLU A 19 3.49 -9.49 -20.12
C GLU A 19 2.68 -8.66 -19.11
N TYR A 20 3.20 -8.42 -17.90
CA TYR A 20 2.47 -7.79 -16.79
C TYR A 20 3.05 -6.43 -16.42
N TRP A 21 4.36 -6.34 -16.21
CA TRP A 21 5.01 -5.12 -15.73
C TRP A 21 4.66 -3.91 -16.59
N GLN A 22 4.08 -2.86 -15.98
CA GLN A 22 3.60 -1.64 -16.63
C GLN A 22 2.53 -1.86 -17.73
N LYS A 23 1.85 -3.01 -17.73
CA LYS A 23 0.86 -3.35 -18.77
C LYS A 23 -0.49 -3.76 -18.20
N LYS A 24 -0.51 -4.59 -17.17
CA LYS A 24 -1.74 -5.09 -16.56
C LYS A 24 -1.49 -5.57 -15.12
N PRO A 25 -2.47 -5.46 -14.21
CA PRO A 25 -2.34 -5.99 -12.87
C PRO A 25 -2.26 -7.53 -12.87
N LEU A 26 -1.59 -8.06 -11.86
CA LEU A 26 -1.51 -9.49 -11.57
C LEU A 26 -1.88 -9.74 -10.12
N LEU A 27 -2.85 -10.62 -9.88
CA LEU A 27 -3.12 -11.13 -8.53
C LEU A 27 -2.17 -12.29 -8.23
N ILE A 28 -1.40 -12.16 -7.16
CA ILE A 28 -0.47 -13.19 -6.69
C ILE A 28 -0.95 -13.68 -5.33
N LYS A 29 -1.47 -14.91 -5.29
CA LYS A 29 -1.89 -15.53 -4.04
C LYS A 29 -0.68 -16.13 -3.32
N GLN A 30 -0.57 -15.86 -2.01
CA GLN A 30 0.52 -16.37 -1.15
C GLN A 30 1.93 -16.02 -1.66
N GLY A 31 2.08 -14.89 -2.36
CA GLY A 31 3.37 -14.47 -2.91
C GLY A 31 4.40 -14.09 -1.84
N LEU A 32 3.93 -13.63 -0.68
CA LEU A 32 4.77 -13.18 0.44
C LEU A 32 4.27 -13.74 1.78
N PRO A 33 4.29 -15.08 1.98
CA PRO A 33 3.75 -15.71 3.19
C PRO A 33 4.46 -15.27 4.47
N GLN A 34 5.70 -14.79 4.37
CA GLN A 34 6.47 -14.27 5.50
C GLN A 34 5.93 -12.96 6.09
N LEU A 35 5.00 -12.28 5.42
CA LEU A 35 4.34 -11.10 5.96
C LEU A 35 3.30 -11.41 7.04
N VAL A 36 2.77 -12.64 7.06
CA VAL A 36 1.74 -13.04 8.00
C VAL A 36 2.27 -12.97 9.44
N GLY A 37 1.63 -12.11 10.26
CA GLY A 37 2.02 -11.94 11.66
C GLY A 37 3.35 -11.19 11.87
N MET A 38 3.86 -10.50 10.85
CA MET A 38 5.10 -9.72 10.97
C MET A 38 4.90 -8.46 11.82
N PHE A 39 3.71 -7.85 11.76
CA PHE A 39 3.33 -6.67 12.53
C PHE A 39 1.90 -6.78 13.03
N GLU A 40 1.70 -6.28 14.24
CA GLU A 40 0.38 -5.98 14.77
C GLU A 40 0.02 -4.50 14.52
N PRO A 41 -1.26 -4.13 14.54
CA PRO A 41 -1.68 -2.74 14.35
C PRO A 41 -0.97 -1.72 15.24
N ASP A 42 -0.74 -2.08 16.50
CA ASP A 42 -0.10 -1.20 17.49
C ASP A 42 1.38 -0.95 17.18
N ASP A 43 2.07 -1.87 16.49
CA ASP A 43 3.46 -1.68 16.05
C ASP A 43 3.54 -0.52 15.04
N ILE A 44 2.61 -0.49 14.09
CA ILE A 44 2.57 0.54 13.04
C ILE A 44 2.13 1.90 13.63
N ILE A 45 1.14 1.90 14.52
CA ILE A 45 0.69 3.11 15.22
C ILE A 45 1.82 3.65 16.11
N GLY A 46 2.54 2.77 16.80
CA GLY A 46 3.67 3.14 17.64
C GLY A 46 4.80 3.77 16.84
N LEU A 47 5.21 3.10 15.77
CA LEU A 47 6.29 3.59 14.90
C LEU A 47 5.93 4.92 14.21
N ALA A 48 4.67 5.11 13.82
CA ALA A 48 4.21 6.36 13.22
C ALA A 48 4.36 7.58 14.14
N GLN A 49 4.58 7.38 15.45
CA GLN A 49 4.78 8.43 16.45
C GLN A 49 6.27 8.67 16.75
N ASP A 50 7.16 7.90 16.17
CA ASP A 50 8.60 8.12 16.29
C ASP A 50 8.99 9.41 15.54
N GLU A 51 9.91 10.19 16.12
CA GLU A 51 10.32 11.49 15.57
C GLU A 51 11.07 11.37 14.24
N ASP A 52 11.74 10.23 14.02
CA ASP A 52 12.50 9.96 12.80
C ASP A 52 11.65 9.25 11.73
N ALA A 53 10.42 8.82 12.06
CA ALA A 53 9.56 8.12 11.12
C ALA A 53 8.85 9.07 10.14
N THR A 54 8.90 8.74 8.86
CA THR A 54 8.09 9.41 7.85
C THR A 54 6.71 8.77 7.79
N ALA A 55 5.72 9.43 8.39
CA ALA A 55 4.37 8.91 8.51
C ALA A 55 3.31 9.89 7.99
N ARG A 56 2.18 9.33 7.58
CA ARG A 56 0.98 10.07 7.17
C ARG A 56 -0.24 9.47 7.85
N LEU A 57 -1.07 10.31 8.43
CA LEU A 57 -2.36 9.95 8.99
C LEU A 57 -3.45 10.58 8.12
N ILE A 58 -4.23 9.75 7.47
CA ILE A 58 -5.34 10.14 6.60
C ILE A 58 -6.63 9.74 7.30
N SER A 59 -7.60 10.64 7.34
CA SER A 59 -8.92 10.33 7.86
C SER A 59 -10.03 10.94 7.03
N GLU A 60 -11.20 10.31 7.08
CA GLU A 60 -12.40 10.74 6.36
C GLU A 60 -13.59 10.84 7.32
N ASN A 61 -14.30 11.93 7.25
CA ASN A 61 -15.55 12.14 7.98
C ASN A 61 -16.55 12.87 7.07
N ASN A 62 -17.66 12.21 6.70
CA ASN A 62 -18.68 12.77 5.85
C ASN A 62 -18.12 13.36 4.54
N GLN A 63 -17.29 12.61 3.83
CA GLN A 63 -16.62 13.01 2.59
C GLN A 63 -15.60 14.17 2.73
N GLN A 64 -15.33 14.58 3.96
CA GLN A 64 -14.25 15.51 4.26
C GLN A 64 -13.01 14.75 4.64
N TRP A 65 -11.98 14.89 3.84
CA TRP A 65 -10.70 14.24 4.07
C TRP A 65 -9.74 15.14 4.81
N SER A 66 -8.92 14.55 5.65
CA SER A 66 -7.82 15.24 6.30
C SER A 66 -6.53 14.44 6.16
N LEU A 67 -5.43 15.15 6.05
CA LEU A 67 -4.08 14.61 6.00
C LEU A 67 -3.24 15.30 7.07
N LYS A 68 -2.59 14.52 7.91
CA LYS A 68 -1.52 14.98 8.79
C LYS A 68 -0.25 14.18 8.48
N THR A 69 0.86 14.86 8.33
CA THR A 69 2.19 14.27 8.13
C THR A 69 2.99 14.29 9.43
N SER A 70 4.07 13.50 9.51
CA SER A 70 5.02 13.54 10.63
C SER A 70 5.45 14.98 10.97
N PRO A 71 5.71 15.27 12.25
CA PRO A 71 5.64 14.36 13.39
C PRO A 71 4.20 14.09 13.86
N LEU A 72 3.90 12.82 14.12
CA LEU A 72 2.64 12.40 14.73
C LEU A 72 2.84 12.13 16.22
N THR A 73 1.78 12.25 16.98
CA THR A 73 1.80 12.06 18.44
C THR A 73 0.61 11.21 18.89
N ALA A 74 0.65 10.67 20.10
CA ALA A 74 -0.46 9.92 20.68
C ALA A 74 -1.78 10.70 20.68
N LYS A 75 -1.73 12.04 20.74
CA LYS A 75 -2.93 12.89 20.68
C LYS A 75 -3.64 12.82 19.34
N ASP A 76 -2.91 12.58 18.27
CA ASP A 76 -3.45 12.50 16.91
C ASP A 76 -4.32 11.26 16.71
N PHE A 77 -4.09 10.21 17.50
CA PHE A 77 -4.84 8.96 17.46
C PHE A 77 -6.02 8.89 18.46
N GLN A 78 -6.17 9.87 19.36
CA GLN A 78 -7.18 9.80 20.43
C GLN A 78 -8.62 10.10 19.99
N LYS A 79 -8.82 10.88 18.93
CA LYS A 79 -10.15 11.35 18.50
C LYS A 79 -10.33 11.25 16.98
N LEU A 80 -9.87 10.15 16.44
CA LEU A 80 -10.04 9.89 15.02
C LEU A 80 -11.50 9.58 14.67
N PRO A 81 -11.99 9.99 13.50
CA PRO A 81 -13.25 9.49 12.97
C PRO A 81 -13.17 7.99 12.75
N LYS A 82 -14.30 7.37 12.41
CA LYS A 82 -14.36 5.92 12.18
C LYS A 82 -13.42 5.44 11.04
N HIS A 83 -13.28 6.26 10.00
CA HIS A 83 -12.50 5.92 8.82
C HIS A 83 -11.17 6.68 8.82
N TRP A 84 -10.09 5.95 9.01
CA TRP A 84 -8.74 6.49 8.97
C TRP A 84 -7.73 5.43 8.55
N THR A 85 -6.57 5.89 8.15
CA THR A 85 -5.43 5.04 7.77
C THR A 85 -4.15 5.75 8.19
N VAL A 86 -3.24 5.03 8.81
CA VAL A 86 -1.86 5.47 9.02
C VAL A 86 -0.94 4.73 8.07
N LEU A 87 0.02 5.45 7.49
CA LEU A 87 1.03 4.94 6.57
C LEU A 87 2.41 5.33 7.11
N VAL A 88 3.34 4.39 7.13
CA VAL A 88 4.74 4.62 7.50
C VAL A 88 5.61 4.21 6.31
N GLN A 89 6.47 5.12 5.86
CA GLN A 89 7.38 4.93 4.73
C GLN A 89 8.74 4.41 5.17
N ASN A 90 9.54 3.91 4.24
CA ASN A 90 10.90 3.42 4.46
C ASN A 90 11.01 2.36 5.56
N MET A 91 10.02 1.49 5.66
CA MET A 91 9.91 0.49 6.72
C MET A 91 11.06 -0.54 6.71
N GLU A 92 11.73 -0.72 5.59
CA GLU A 92 12.93 -1.55 5.47
C GLU A 92 14.10 -1.03 6.32
N GLN A 93 14.10 0.27 6.68
CA GLN A 93 15.11 0.87 7.57
C GLN A 93 14.84 0.55 9.04
N TRP A 94 13.58 0.29 9.38
CA TRP A 94 13.13 0.00 10.75
C TRP A 94 13.09 -1.50 11.07
N SER A 95 12.92 -2.33 10.05
CA SER A 95 12.81 -3.77 10.21
C SER A 95 13.71 -4.53 9.24
N PRO A 96 14.78 -5.19 9.72
CA PRO A 96 15.61 -6.07 8.88
C PRO A 96 14.81 -7.17 8.19
N ALA A 97 13.72 -7.63 8.81
CA ALA A 97 12.83 -8.63 8.21
C ALA A 97 12.12 -8.07 6.98
N LEU A 98 11.68 -6.80 7.00
CA LEU A 98 11.13 -6.12 5.82
C LEU A 98 12.22 -5.84 4.78
N GLY A 99 13.41 -5.42 5.19
CA GLY A 99 14.54 -5.25 4.27
C GLY A 99 14.85 -6.53 3.48
N ASN A 100 14.70 -7.69 4.10
CA ASN A 100 14.89 -8.98 3.44
C ASN A 100 13.81 -9.29 2.39
N LEU A 101 12.66 -8.63 2.42
CA LEU A 101 11.63 -8.80 1.37
C LEU A 101 12.11 -8.38 0.00
N TRP A 102 13.08 -7.46 -0.09
CA TRP A 102 13.66 -7.04 -1.37
C TRP A 102 14.17 -8.21 -2.21
N HIS A 103 14.62 -9.30 -1.57
CA HIS A 103 15.05 -10.49 -2.28
C HIS A 103 13.93 -11.18 -3.08
N ALA A 104 12.68 -11.05 -2.63
CA ALA A 104 11.53 -11.57 -3.38
C ALA A 104 11.24 -10.76 -4.65
N PHE A 105 11.84 -9.59 -4.79
CA PHE A 105 11.69 -8.66 -5.93
C PHE A 105 12.98 -8.46 -6.73
N ASP A 106 13.99 -9.32 -6.57
CA ASP A 106 15.29 -9.17 -7.25
C ASP A 106 15.22 -9.23 -8.79
N PHE A 107 14.06 -9.59 -9.35
CA PHE A 107 13.76 -9.48 -10.78
C PHE A 107 13.45 -8.04 -11.25
N ILE A 108 13.21 -7.10 -10.33
CA ILE A 108 13.14 -5.66 -10.58
C ILE A 108 14.50 -5.05 -10.29
N ALA A 109 15.03 -4.25 -11.21
CA ALA A 109 16.33 -3.61 -11.02
C ALA A 109 16.35 -2.74 -9.75
N GLN A 110 17.43 -2.78 -8.99
CA GLN A 110 17.55 -2.09 -7.71
C GLN A 110 17.27 -0.58 -7.82
N TRP A 111 17.68 0.05 -8.89
CA TRP A 111 17.46 1.49 -9.12
C TRP A 111 16.00 1.86 -9.41
N GLN A 112 15.15 0.87 -9.67
CA GLN A 112 13.69 1.05 -9.86
C GLN A 112 12.89 0.83 -8.56
N ARG A 113 13.56 0.38 -7.49
CA ARG A 113 12.92 0.13 -6.19
C ARG A 113 13.04 1.40 -5.34
N ASP A 114 11.94 1.84 -4.78
CA ASP A 114 11.89 3.03 -3.93
C ASP A 114 11.92 2.62 -2.45
N ASP A 115 10.77 2.42 -1.83
CA ASP A 115 10.65 2.07 -0.42
C ASP A 115 9.65 0.92 -0.17
N ILE A 116 9.67 0.42 1.06
CA ILE A 116 8.60 -0.42 1.58
C ILE A 116 7.74 0.43 2.52
N MET A 117 6.52 0.71 2.11
CA MET A 117 5.53 1.41 2.93
C MET A 117 4.59 0.40 3.58
N VAL A 118 4.36 0.53 4.88
CA VAL A 118 3.35 -0.25 5.59
C VAL A 118 2.20 0.66 6.00
N SER A 119 0.97 0.20 5.80
CA SER A 119 -0.22 0.92 6.23
C SER A 119 -1.10 0.06 7.13
N TYR A 120 -1.69 0.69 8.14
CA TYR A 120 -2.77 0.11 8.92
C TYR A 120 -4.03 0.96 8.81
N ALA A 121 -5.16 0.29 8.67
CA ALA A 121 -6.49 0.90 8.67
C ALA A 121 -7.46 0.04 9.47
N PRO A 122 -8.25 0.61 10.40
CA PRO A 122 -9.35 -0.11 11.03
C PRO A 122 -10.45 -0.42 10.00
N SER A 123 -11.45 -1.20 10.41
CA SER A 123 -12.57 -1.55 9.52
C SER A 123 -13.22 -0.31 8.89
N GLY A 124 -13.25 -0.28 7.56
CA GLY A 124 -13.74 0.83 6.76
C GLY A 124 -12.73 1.95 6.50
N GLY A 125 -11.52 1.88 7.08
CA GLY A 125 -10.45 2.84 6.78
C GLY A 125 -9.92 2.67 5.35
N SER A 126 -9.59 3.80 4.72
CA SER A 126 -9.11 3.86 3.34
C SER A 126 -8.25 5.11 3.14
N VAL A 127 -7.52 5.15 2.05
CA VAL A 127 -6.85 6.35 1.55
C VAL A 127 -7.60 6.99 0.38
N GLY A 128 -8.81 6.51 0.10
CA GLY A 128 -9.67 6.99 -0.98
C GLY A 128 -9.28 6.45 -2.35
N LYS A 129 -10.10 6.79 -3.35
CA LYS A 129 -9.87 6.44 -4.75
C LYS A 129 -8.74 7.31 -5.30
N HIS A 130 -7.63 6.71 -5.67
CA HIS A 130 -6.46 7.41 -6.18
C HIS A 130 -5.71 6.56 -7.20
N TYR A 131 -4.75 7.15 -7.88
CA TYR A 131 -3.73 6.42 -8.62
C TYR A 131 -2.37 7.04 -8.35
N ASP A 132 -1.35 6.22 -8.47
CA ASP A 132 0.05 6.61 -8.37
C ASP A 132 0.70 6.65 -9.76
N ASN A 133 1.73 7.49 -9.93
CA ASN A 133 2.48 7.59 -11.19
C ASN A 133 3.68 6.63 -11.24
N TYR A 134 3.60 5.54 -10.47
CA TYR A 134 4.61 4.49 -10.39
C TYR A 134 3.95 3.14 -10.15
N ASP A 135 4.69 2.07 -10.42
CA ASP A 135 4.24 0.71 -10.20
C ASP A 135 4.33 0.35 -8.72
N VAL A 136 3.37 -0.41 -8.20
CA VAL A 136 3.33 -0.84 -6.80
C VAL A 136 3.01 -2.33 -6.69
N PHE A 137 3.63 -2.97 -5.70
CA PHE A 137 3.22 -4.29 -5.21
C PHE A 137 2.44 -4.08 -3.92
N LEU A 138 1.15 -4.38 -3.95
CA LEU A 138 0.25 -4.25 -2.80
C LEU A 138 0.13 -5.62 -2.12
N ALA A 139 0.63 -5.74 -0.90
CA ALA A 139 0.61 -6.99 -0.16
C ALA A 139 -0.29 -6.90 1.07
N GLN A 140 -1.14 -7.91 1.27
CA GLN A 140 -2.00 -8.02 2.45
C GLN A 140 -1.28 -8.88 3.49
N GLY A 141 -0.82 -8.28 4.59
CA GLY A 141 -0.08 -8.96 5.66
C GLY A 141 -0.90 -9.23 6.92
N TYR A 142 -2.02 -8.53 7.12
CA TYR A 142 -2.87 -8.65 8.31
C TYR A 142 -4.33 -8.37 7.98
N GLY A 143 -5.27 -9.16 8.55
CA GLY A 143 -6.70 -8.96 8.38
C GLY A 143 -7.17 -9.14 6.93
N LYS A 144 -8.21 -8.40 6.55
CA LYS A 144 -8.82 -8.50 5.22
C LYS A 144 -9.01 -7.11 4.63
N ARG A 145 -8.79 -6.98 3.33
CA ARG A 145 -9.03 -5.73 2.61
C ARG A 145 -9.79 -5.99 1.31
N HIS A 146 -10.84 -5.23 1.10
CA HIS A 146 -11.53 -5.17 -0.18
C HIS A 146 -10.76 -4.26 -1.13
N TRP A 147 -10.24 -4.84 -2.20
CA TRP A 147 -9.50 -4.15 -3.24
C TRP A 147 -10.33 -3.98 -4.49
N GLN A 148 -10.35 -2.77 -5.00
CA GLN A 148 -11.00 -2.42 -6.26
C GLN A 148 -9.99 -1.72 -7.16
N LEU A 149 -9.81 -2.22 -8.39
CA LEU A 149 -8.99 -1.58 -9.41
C LEU A 149 -9.88 -1.15 -10.57
N GLY A 150 -9.80 0.11 -10.92
CA GLY A 150 -10.47 0.68 -12.08
C GLY A 150 -9.60 0.66 -13.33
N LYS A 151 -10.05 1.35 -14.37
CA LYS A 151 -9.30 1.55 -15.60
C LYS A 151 -8.02 2.36 -15.37
N TYR A 152 -7.09 2.22 -16.29
CA TYR A 152 -5.91 3.09 -16.34
C TYR A 152 -6.31 4.57 -16.37
N CYS A 153 -5.57 5.36 -15.61
CA CYS A 153 -5.71 6.81 -15.56
C CYS A 153 -4.77 7.47 -16.56
N ASP A 154 -5.17 8.63 -17.04
CA ASP A 154 -4.39 9.44 -17.97
C ASP A 154 -4.46 10.93 -17.60
N GLN A 155 -3.98 11.78 -18.48
CA GLN A 155 -3.95 13.23 -18.28
C GLN A 155 -5.35 13.89 -18.19
N THR A 156 -6.40 13.18 -18.58
CA THR A 156 -7.80 13.66 -18.53
C THR A 156 -8.51 13.28 -17.24
N THR A 157 -7.87 12.44 -16.41
CA THR A 157 -8.43 11.97 -15.13
C THR A 157 -8.69 13.14 -14.19
N GLN A 158 -9.94 13.25 -13.72
CA GLN A 158 -10.38 14.34 -12.87
C GLN A 158 -10.21 13.99 -11.38
N PHE A 159 -9.80 14.99 -10.60
CA PHE A 159 -9.66 14.89 -9.15
C PHE A 159 -10.69 15.77 -8.45
N GLU A 160 -11.09 15.35 -7.26
CA GLU A 160 -11.93 16.15 -6.37
C GLU A 160 -11.18 17.42 -5.94
N ALA A 161 -11.79 18.56 -6.18
CA ALA A 161 -11.21 19.86 -5.80
C ALA A 161 -11.28 20.06 -4.27
N GLY A 162 -10.29 20.77 -3.73
CA GLY A 162 -10.30 21.20 -2.32
C GLY A 162 -10.00 20.10 -1.29
N GLN A 163 -9.62 18.89 -1.72
CA GLN A 163 -9.21 17.82 -0.82
C GLN A 163 -7.70 17.90 -0.52
N PRO A 164 -7.26 17.54 0.68
CA PRO A 164 -5.84 17.55 1.06
C PRO A 164 -5.01 16.42 0.41
N ILE A 165 -5.69 15.46 -0.20
CA ILE A 165 -5.11 14.34 -0.94
C ILE A 165 -5.69 14.26 -2.35
N ARG A 166 -5.00 13.61 -3.26
CA ARG A 166 -5.47 13.47 -4.66
C ARG A 166 -6.50 12.35 -4.74
N LEU A 167 -7.78 12.74 -4.72
CA LEU A 167 -8.90 11.80 -4.86
C LEU A 167 -9.47 11.89 -6.27
N MET A 168 -9.76 10.73 -6.84
CA MET A 168 -10.47 10.64 -8.11
C MET A 168 -11.98 10.80 -7.89
N ASN A 169 -12.66 11.49 -8.81
CA ASN A 169 -14.12 11.56 -8.79
C ASN A 169 -14.76 10.18 -8.97
N GLU A 170 -14.23 9.39 -9.91
CA GLU A 170 -14.77 8.08 -10.30
C GLU A 170 -13.67 7.05 -10.52
N MET A 171 -13.96 5.78 -10.26
CA MET A 171 -13.08 4.66 -10.59
C MET A 171 -13.26 4.19 -12.04
N GLY A 172 -14.40 4.53 -12.67
CA GLY A 172 -14.80 3.95 -13.94
C GLY A 172 -15.20 2.47 -13.82
N GLU A 173 -15.07 1.73 -14.91
CA GLU A 173 -15.31 0.28 -14.90
C GLU A 173 -14.23 -0.44 -14.09
N LEU A 174 -14.66 -1.29 -13.16
CA LEU A 174 -13.74 -2.09 -12.37
C LEU A 174 -13.20 -3.26 -13.20
N ILE A 175 -11.88 -3.44 -13.16
CA ILE A 175 -11.19 -4.59 -13.74
C ILE A 175 -10.82 -5.65 -12.70
N PHE A 176 -10.94 -5.29 -11.41
CA PHE A 176 -10.72 -6.17 -10.28
C PHE A 176 -11.56 -5.71 -9.10
N ASP A 177 -12.20 -6.64 -8.40
CA ASP A 177 -13.06 -6.38 -7.25
C ASP A 177 -13.09 -7.62 -6.35
N GLU A 178 -12.15 -7.73 -5.40
CA GLU A 178 -12.03 -8.88 -4.51
C GLU A 178 -11.61 -8.49 -3.09
N VAL A 179 -11.97 -9.34 -2.13
CA VAL A 179 -11.45 -9.28 -0.76
C VAL A 179 -10.20 -10.14 -0.67
N LEU A 180 -9.08 -9.52 -0.32
CA LEU A 180 -7.80 -10.20 -0.11
C LEU A 180 -7.54 -10.44 1.37
N GLU A 181 -6.95 -11.59 1.66
CA GLU A 181 -6.44 -12.04 2.96
C GLU A 181 -4.94 -12.29 2.85
N PRO A 182 -4.21 -12.37 3.96
CA PRO A 182 -2.79 -12.73 3.99
C PRO A 182 -2.49 -14.09 3.39
#